data_5dc608fb713d087d1f0a57a522d268a6
#
_entry.id   5dc608fb713d087d1f0a57a522d268a6
#
_cell.length_a   1.000
_cell.length_b   1.000
_cell.length_c   1.000
_cell.angle_alpha   90.00
_cell.angle_beta   90.00
_cell.angle_gamma   90.00
#
_symmetry.space_group_name_H-M   'P 1'
#
loop_
_entity.id
_entity.type
_entity.pdbx_description
1 polymer ?
#
loop_
_entity_poly.entity_id
_entity_poly.type
_entity_poly.pdbx_seq_one_letter_code
_entity_poly.pdbx_strand_id
1 'polypeptide(L)'
;MKRKFLTTTLLICCFLASFATVADFSGMWTGTLKTDSGEVYPLLYNFKVDGDKLTGTAKTPKGDLPIDDGKITGTDFKFTVTLGELEIEHTGKIYDDSISVDIAANGSKAHTVLMRKK
;
A
#
# COMPACT_ATOMS: atom_id res chain seq x y z
N MET A 1 3.04 45.61 -14.75
CA MET A 1 4.19 44.69 -14.80
C MET A 1 4.42 43.99 -13.50
N LYS A 2 4.49 44.69 -12.39
CA LYS A 2 4.70 44.09 -11.09
C LYS A 2 3.62 43.08 -10.70
N ARG A 3 2.39 43.30 -11.15
CA ARG A 3 1.27 42.40 -10.85
C ARG A 3 1.45 41.01 -11.44
N LYS A 4 2.08 40.93 -12.61
CA LYS A 4 2.30 39.67 -13.28
C LYS A 4 3.28 38.77 -12.49
N PHE A 5 4.28 39.38 -11.88
CA PHE A 5 5.24 38.63 -11.07
C PHE A 5 4.58 38.02 -9.84
N LEU A 6 3.70 38.77 -9.19
CA LEU A 6 2.99 38.25 -8.02
C LEU A 6 2.09 37.09 -8.36
N THR A 7 1.41 37.15 -9.50
CA THR A 7 0.54 36.08 -9.95
C THR A 7 1.35 34.79 -10.21
N THR A 8 2.51 34.92 -10.84
CA THR A 8 3.37 33.79 -11.12
C THR A 8 3.87 33.14 -9.83
N THR A 9 4.22 33.93 -8.84
CA THR A 9 4.67 33.41 -7.56
C THR A 9 3.58 32.61 -6.86
N LEU A 10 2.35 33.08 -6.93
CA LEU A 10 1.21 32.36 -6.36
C LEU A 10 0.99 31.01 -7.00
N LEU A 11 1.13 30.92 -8.30
CA LEU A 11 1.00 29.65 -9.01
C LEU A 11 2.04 28.63 -8.56
N ILE A 12 3.26 29.08 -8.34
CA ILE A 12 4.33 28.20 -7.87
C ILE A 12 4.01 27.66 -6.47
N CYS A 13 3.50 28.49 -5.58
CA CYS A 13 3.12 28.05 -4.25
C CYS A 13 2.02 27.00 -4.29
N CYS A 14 1.02 27.18 -5.13
CA CYS A 14 -0.06 26.19 -5.27
C CYS A 14 0.47 24.87 -5.79
N PHE A 15 1.40 24.91 -6.72
CA PHE A 15 2.01 23.71 -7.28
C PHE A 15 2.77 22.93 -6.21
N LEU A 16 3.54 23.62 -5.38
CA LEU A 16 4.29 22.97 -4.29
C LEU A 16 3.36 22.33 -3.28
N ALA A 17 2.25 22.94 -2.97
CA ALA A 17 1.28 22.38 -2.05
C ALA A 17 0.73 21.05 -2.52
N SER A 18 0.63 20.85 -3.85
CA SER A 18 0.11 19.60 -4.41
C SER A 18 0.98 18.39 -4.08
N PHE A 19 2.29 18.58 -3.90
CA PHE A 19 3.17 17.47 -3.56
C PHE A 19 2.98 16.97 -2.13
N ALA A 20 2.43 17.79 -1.26
CA ALA A 20 2.25 17.42 0.14
C ALA A 20 1.10 16.42 0.35
N THR A 21 0.32 16.12 -0.70
CA THR A 21 -0.85 15.26 -0.58
C THR A 21 -0.58 13.79 -0.88
N VAL A 22 0.67 13.42 -1.21
CA VAL A 22 1.01 12.03 -1.48
C VAL A 22 0.98 11.24 -0.18
N ALA A 23 0.22 10.16 -0.15
CA ALA A 23 0.13 9.31 1.01
C ALA A 23 1.42 8.53 1.21
N ASP A 24 1.95 8.55 2.42
CA ASP A 24 3.14 7.79 2.77
C ASP A 24 2.78 6.76 3.84
N PHE A 25 2.71 5.50 3.44
CA PHE A 25 2.44 4.43 4.37
C PHE A 25 3.63 3.48 4.50
N SER A 26 4.84 3.99 4.30
CA SER A 26 6.05 3.21 4.55
C SER A 26 6.10 2.76 6.01
N GLY A 27 6.60 1.54 6.24
CA GLY A 27 6.73 0.98 7.57
C GLY A 27 6.12 -0.40 7.66
N MET A 28 5.94 -0.86 8.89
CA MET A 28 5.41 -2.19 9.15
C MET A 28 3.93 -2.14 9.44
N TRP A 29 3.21 -3.08 8.84
CA TRP A 29 1.76 -3.18 8.98
C TRP A 29 1.39 -4.61 9.36
N THR A 30 0.45 -4.75 10.28
CA THR A 30 0.03 -6.05 10.77
C THR A 30 -1.47 -6.22 10.64
N GLY A 31 -1.89 -7.48 10.51
CA GLY A 31 -3.30 -7.82 10.46
C GLY A 31 -3.46 -9.32 10.62
N THR A 32 -4.67 -9.78 10.46
CA THR A 32 -4.96 -11.19 10.47
C THR A 32 -5.82 -11.55 9.28
N LEU A 33 -5.55 -12.71 8.70
CA LEU A 33 -6.34 -13.26 7.61
C LEU A 33 -7.14 -14.44 8.15
N LYS A 34 -8.44 -14.37 7.98
CA LYS A 34 -9.32 -15.46 8.38
C LYS A 34 -9.80 -16.19 7.13
N THR A 35 -9.57 -17.49 7.07
CA THR A 35 -9.97 -18.30 5.92
C THR A 35 -11.39 -18.82 6.10
N ASP A 36 -11.94 -19.34 5.01
CA ASP A 36 -13.29 -19.93 5.03
C ASP A 36 -13.38 -21.13 5.95
N SER A 37 -12.27 -21.83 6.17
CA SER A 37 -12.21 -22.96 7.08
C SER A 37 -12.10 -22.57 8.55
N GLY A 38 -12.03 -21.27 8.84
CA GLY A 38 -11.95 -20.78 10.20
C GLY A 38 -10.53 -20.60 10.72
N GLU A 39 -9.53 -20.88 9.91
CA GLU A 39 -8.14 -20.69 10.30
C GLU A 39 -7.79 -19.20 10.28
N VAL A 40 -6.93 -18.80 11.21
CA VAL A 40 -6.48 -17.42 11.31
C VAL A 40 -4.97 -17.38 11.14
N TYR A 41 -4.51 -16.57 10.20
CA TYR A 41 -3.09 -16.38 9.93
C TYR A 41 -2.67 -14.97 10.27
N PRO A 42 -1.60 -14.77 11.02
CA PRO A 42 -1.07 -13.42 11.22
C PRO A 42 -0.41 -12.91 9.95
N LEU A 43 -0.63 -11.64 9.65
CA LEU A 43 -0.03 -11.00 8.49
C LEU A 43 0.91 -9.91 8.96
N LEU A 44 2.07 -9.82 8.32
CA LEU A 44 3.04 -8.78 8.58
C LEU A 44 3.66 -8.35 7.26
N TYR A 45 3.55 -7.08 6.97
CA TYR A 45 4.12 -6.50 5.77
C TYR A 45 5.05 -5.37 6.15
N ASN A 46 6.14 -5.25 5.41
CA ASN A 46 7.04 -4.12 5.51
C ASN A 46 6.99 -3.39 4.18
N PHE A 47 6.40 -2.21 4.17
CA PHE A 47 6.20 -1.44 2.95
C PHE A 47 7.19 -0.30 2.83
N LYS A 48 7.62 -0.04 1.61
CA LYS A 48 8.41 1.13 1.29
C LYS A 48 7.78 1.82 0.09
N VAL A 49 7.47 3.09 0.26
CA VAL A 49 6.85 3.90 -0.78
C VAL A 49 7.93 4.75 -1.45
N ASP A 50 7.99 4.68 -2.77
CA ASP A 50 8.92 5.46 -3.57
C ASP A 50 8.16 6.06 -4.74
N GLY A 51 7.64 7.29 -4.53
CA GLY A 51 6.77 7.92 -5.52
C GLY A 51 5.47 7.15 -5.65
N ASP A 52 5.21 6.62 -6.83
CA ASP A 52 4.02 5.79 -7.08
C ASP A 52 4.33 4.30 -7.05
N LYS A 53 5.55 3.94 -6.65
CA LYS A 53 5.94 2.54 -6.55
C LYS A 53 5.87 2.06 -5.11
N LEU A 54 5.41 0.84 -4.95
CA LEU A 54 5.35 0.17 -3.66
C LEU A 54 6.27 -1.03 -3.69
N THR A 55 7.20 -1.07 -2.75
CA THR A 55 8.12 -2.20 -2.58
C THR A 55 8.07 -2.68 -1.14
N GLY A 56 8.74 -3.77 -0.87
CA GLY A 56 8.82 -4.30 0.47
C GLY A 56 8.75 -5.80 0.50
N THR A 57 8.34 -6.31 1.66
CA THR A 57 8.28 -7.74 1.89
C THR A 57 7.00 -8.13 2.62
N ALA A 58 6.55 -9.36 2.39
CA ALA A 58 5.47 -9.99 3.13
C ALA A 58 6.07 -11.13 3.93
N LYS A 59 5.80 -11.16 5.23
CA LYS A 59 6.32 -12.23 6.08
C LYS A 59 5.38 -13.43 6.05
N THR A 60 5.94 -14.60 5.79
CA THR A 60 5.19 -15.84 5.75
C THR A 60 5.86 -16.87 6.66
N PRO A 61 5.15 -17.98 7.00
CA PRO A 61 5.80 -19.05 7.76
C PRO A 61 7.01 -19.66 7.07
N LYS A 62 7.12 -19.51 5.76
CA LYS A 62 8.27 -20.01 4.99
C LYS A 62 9.37 -18.98 4.80
N GLY A 63 9.23 -17.79 5.36
CA GLY A 63 10.18 -16.71 5.24
C GLY A 63 9.57 -15.47 4.61
N ASP A 64 10.41 -14.47 4.37
CA ASP A 64 9.98 -13.22 3.79
C ASP A 64 9.95 -13.33 2.27
N LEU A 65 8.86 -12.86 1.67
CA LEU A 65 8.70 -12.85 0.22
C LEU A 65 8.67 -11.39 -0.27
N PRO A 66 9.32 -11.10 -1.39
CA PRO A 66 9.27 -9.75 -1.93
C PRO A 66 7.89 -9.43 -2.50
N ILE A 67 7.56 -8.16 -2.47
CA ILE A 67 6.36 -7.63 -3.11
C ILE A 67 6.72 -7.30 -4.56
N ASP A 68 5.92 -7.81 -5.49
CA ASP A 68 6.12 -7.58 -6.92
C ASP A 68 5.04 -6.67 -7.48
N ASP A 69 5.39 -5.90 -8.50
CA ASP A 69 4.47 -5.05 -9.25
C ASP A 69 3.66 -4.10 -8.37
N GLY A 70 4.26 -3.62 -7.30
CA GLY A 70 3.61 -2.69 -6.40
C GLY A 70 3.42 -1.32 -7.00
N LYS A 71 2.20 -0.82 -6.93
CA LYS A 71 1.87 0.48 -7.49
C LYS A 71 0.84 1.20 -6.62
N ILE A 72 1.00 2.51 -6.50
CA ILE A 72 0.12 3.37 -5.73
C ILE A 72 -0.48 4.42 -6.66
N THR A 73 -1.80 4.59 -6.58
CA THR A 73 -2.50 5.63 -7.33
C THR A 73 -3.42 6.35 -6.35
N GLY A 74 -2.99 7.54 -5.91
CA GLY A 74 -3.73 8.26 -4.88
C GLY A 74 -3.72 7.50 -3.56
N THR A 75 -4.90 7.06 -3.12
CA THR A 75 -5.02 6.23 -1.92
C THR A 75 -5.22 4.75 -2.25
N ASP A 76 -5.25 4.40 -3.52
CA ASP A 76 -5.39 3.01 -3.95
C ASP A 76 -4.02 2.39 -4.18
N PHE A 77 -3.90 1.10 -3.91
CA PHE A 77 -2.65 0.40 -4.16
C PHE A 77 -2.92 -1.03 -4.62
N LYS A 78 -1.90 -1.61 -5.25
CA LYS A 78 -1.93 -3.02 -5.63
C LYS A 78 -0.51 -3.57 -5.63
N PHE A 79 -0.40 -4.85 -5.34
CA PHE A 79 0.85 -5.58 -5.47
C PHE A 79 0.56 -7.07 -5.53
N THR A 80 1.59 -7.84 -5.90
CA THR A 80 1.50 -9.29 -5.99
C THR A 80 2.59 -9.92 -5.14
N VAL A 81 2.25 -10.99 -4.44
CA VAL A 81 3.21 -11.82 -3.73
C VAL A 81 3.14 -13.20 -4.34
N THR A 82 4.28 -13.74 -4.72
CA THR A 82 4.35 -15.07 -5.33
C THR A 82 4.88 -16.07 -4.31
N LEU A 83 4.07 -17.08 -4.02
CA LEU A 83 4.44 -18.16 -3.09
C LEU A 83 4.50 -19.46 -3.89
N GLY A 84 5.73 -19.87 -4.27
CA GLY A 84 5.88 -21.00 -5.17
C GLY A 84 5.34 -20.68 -6.55
N GLU A 85 4.33 -21.43 -6.98
CA GLU A 85 3.65 -21.17 -8.25
C GLU A 85 2.37 -20.35 -8.09
N LEU A 86 2.03 -20.01 -6.86
CA LEU A 86 0.80 -19.28 -6.56
C LEU A 86 1.06 -17.78 -6.54
N GLU A 87 0.34 -17.05 -7.37
CA GLU A 87 0.36 -15.60 -7.36
C GLU A 87 -0.79 -15.10 -6.51
N ILE A 88 -0.47 -14.28 -5.52
CA ILE A 88 -1.44 -13.73 -4.60
C ILE A 88 -1.54 -12.23 -4.86
N GLU A 89 -2.67 -11.80 -5.38
CA GLU A 89 -2.90 -10.40 -5.70
C GLU A 89 -3.48 -9.67 -4.50
N HIS A 90 -2.91 -8.51 -4.23
CA HIS A 90 -3.37 -7.64 -3.17
C HIS A 90 -3.79 -6.31 -3.76
N THR A 91 -5.01 -5.90 -3.48
CA THR A 91 -5.49 -4.57 -3.85
C THR A 91 -6.13 -3.94 -2.62
N GLY A 92 -6.09 -2.64 -2.54
CA GLY A 92 -6.68 -2.02 -1.37
C GLY A 92 -6.63 -0.52 -1.38
N LYS A 93 -6.96 0.03 -0.23
CA LYS A 93 -7.08 1.45 -0.04
C LYS A 93 -6.44 1.87 1.28
N ILE A 94 -5.76 3.00 1.24
CA ILE A 94 -5.01 3.54 2.37
C ILE A 94 -5.89 4.55 3.12
N TYR A 95 -6.00 4.36 4.43
CA TYR A 95 -6.63 5.31 5.35
C TYR A 95 -5.54 5.85 6.29
N ASP A 96 -5.90 6.72 7.22
CA ASP A 96 -4.90 7.38 8.08
C ASP A 96 -4.04 6.39 8.87
N ASP A 97 -4.66 5.45 9.58
CA ASP A 97 -3.95 4.50 10.43
C ASP A 97 -4.21 3.05 10.05
N SER A 98 -4.88 2.83 8.94
CA SER A 98 -5.23 1.48 8.52
C SER A 98 -5.18 1.35 7.01
N ILE A 99 -5.09 0.11 6.56
CA ILE A 99 -5.13 -0.23 5.14
C ILE A 99 -6.18 -1.32 4.97
N SER A 100 -7.14 -1.08 4.08
CA SER A 100 -8.11 -2.09 3.68
C SER A 100 -7.50 -2.89 2.53
N VAL A 101 -7.44 -4.20 2.65
CA VAL A 101 -6.77 -5.06 1.67
C VAL A 101 -7.71 -6.17 1.23
N ASP A 102 -7.85 -6.32 -0.07
CA ASP A 102 -8.51 -7.47 -0.68
C ASP A 102 -7.44 -8.39 -1.25
N ILE A 103 -7.47 -9.64 -0.86
CA ILE A 103 -6.48 -10.63 -1.25
C ILE A 103 -7.16 -11.68 -2.13
N ALA A 104 -6.62 -11.90 -3.30
CA ALA A 104 -7.17 -12.86 -4.25
C ALA A 104 -6.11 -13.85 -4.68
N ALA A 105 -6.40 -15.12 -4.59
CA ALA A 105 -5.48 -16.18 -4.98
C ALA A 105 -6.27 -17.41 -5.40
N ASN A 106 -5.94 -17.96 -6.56
CA ASN A 106 -6.49 -19.23 -7.06
C ASN A 106 -8.02 -19.28 -6.99
N GLY A 107 -8.68 -18.19 -7.39
CA GLY A 107 -10.13 -18.12 -7.39
C GLY A 107 -10.80 -17.80 -6.06
N SER A 108 -10.01 -17.76 -4.98
CA SER A 108 -10.52 -17.41 -3.66
C SER A 108 -10.21 -15.95 -3.33
N LYS A 109 -11.12 -15.33 -2.60
CA LYS A 109 -10.96 -13.93 -2.19
C LYS A 109 -11.12 -13.80 -0.70
N ALA A 110 -10.33 -12.90 -0.10
CA ALA A 110 -10.43 -12.58 1.32
C ALA A 110 -10.24 -11.09 1.50
N HIS A 111 -10.73 -10.58 2.63
CA HIS A 111 -10.59 -9.18 2.97
C HIS A 111 -10.03 -9.05 4.39
N THR A 112 -9.11 -8.13 4.56
CA THR A 112 -8.56 -7.86 5.88
C THR A 112 -8.22 -6.38 6.00
N VAL A 113 -7.99 -5.95 7.23
CA VAL A 113 -7.55 -4.59 7.52
C VAL A 113 -6.21 -4.69 8.22
N LEU A 114 -5.24 -3.95 7.71
CA LEU A 114 -3.92 -3.89 8.33
C LEU A 114 -3.80 -2.62 9.15
N MET A 115 -3.17 -2.73 10.30
CA MET A 115 -2.92 -1.61 11.18
C MET A 115 -1.42 -1.38 11.27
N ARG A 116 -1.02 -0.13 11.44
CA ARG A 116 0.40 0.20 11.57
C ARG A 116 0.95 -0.40 12.85
N LYS A 117 2.06 -1.11 12.73
CA LYS A 117 2.75 -1.68 13.87
C LYS A 117 3.58 -0.61 14.54
N LYS A 118 3.39 -0.48 15.84
CA LYS A 118 4.14 0.48 16.64
C LYS A 118 5.34 -0.17 17.31
#